data_1aae281a8b1f563653f93d1532cd28bb
#
_entry.id   1aae281a8b1f563653f93d1532cd28bb
#
_cell.length_a   1.000
_cell.length_b   1.000
_cell.length_c   1.000
_cell.angle_alpha   90.00
_cell.angle_beta   90.00
_cell.angle_gamma   90.00
#
_symmetry.space_group_name_H-M   'P 1'
#
loop_
_entity.id
_entity.type
_entity.pdbx_description
1 polymer ?
#
loop_
_entity_poly.entity_id
_entity_poly.type
_entity_poly.pdbx_seq_one_letter_code
_entity_poly.pdbx_strand_id
1 'polypeptide(L)'
;MESGMNMNLKSCMGVKALLVFSGLLAITGLAACDVVINEFELSPPDNSTVWVELYNTGDTAVDLAGWQINIVDTPWEGPISLKGSIEPKGFVAFDGEDSWVTTGNGTVYLYDASGTEMDKTPQQSDNSHSDFTYGRLPDGHRTDTRADFAFMMASKGRSNGYGN
;
A
#
# COMPACT_ATOMS: atom_id res chain seq x y z
N MET A 1 -2.10 -36.12 47.03
CA MET A 1 -0.93 -35.49 46.44
C MET A 1 -1.30 -35.12 44.98
N GLU A 2 -1.83 -33.92 44.81
CA GLU A 2 -2.21 -33.42 43.48
C GLU A 2 -1.05 -32.61 42.91
N SER A 3 -0.57 -33.00 41.75
CA SER A 3 0.41 -32.23 40.99
C SER A 3 -0.31 -31.43 39.94
N GLY A 4 -0.45 -30.13 40.18
CA GLY A 4 -1.04 -29.21 39.26
C GLY A 4 -0.16 -28.92 38.04
N MET A 5 -0.71 -29.16 36.87
CA MET A 5 -0.10 -28.86 35.59
C MET A 5 -0.45 -27.41 35.21
N ASN A 6 0.55 -26.56 35.28
CA ASN A 6 0.45 -25.14 34.97
C ASN A 6 0.54 -24.95 33.47
N MET A 7 -0.60 -24.79 32.79
CA MET A 7 -0.64 -24.44 31.39
C MET A 7 -0.63 -22.92 31.24
N ASN A 8 0.52 -22.39 30.83
CA ASN A 8 0.68 -20.99 30.49
C ASN A 8 0.03 -20.73 29.11
N LEU A 9 -1.24 -20.30 29.16
CA LEU A 9 -1.97 -19.87 27.98
C LEU A 9 -1.66 -18.40 27.74
N LYS A 10 -0.74 -18.09 26.83
CA LYS A 10 -0.54 -16.71 26.37
C LYS A 10 -1.75 -16.29 25.55
N SER A 11 -2.45 -15.40 26.13
CA SER A 11 -3.63 -14.68 25.75
C SER A 11 -3.49 -14.02 24.38
N CYS A 12 -4.23 -14.52 23.40
CA CYS A 12 -4.82 -13.68 22.40
C CYS A 12 -6.20 -13.29 22.94
N MET A 13 -6.48 -12.02 23.05
CA MET A 13 -7.63 -11.48 23.78
C MET A 13 -8.94 -11.98 23.21
N GLY A 14 -9.46 -13.04 23.80
CA GLY A 14 -10.78 -13.53 23.53
C GLY A 14 -11.82 -12.67 24.24
N VAL A 15 -12.67 -12.01 23.50
CA VAL A 15 -13.91 -11.44 24.01
C VAL A 15 -14.76 -12.59 24.55
N LYS A 16 -15.02 -12.60 25.86
CA LYS A 16 -15.99 -13.49 26.48
C LYS A 16 -17.38 -13.07 26.04
N ALA A 17 -17.94 -13.74 25.06
CA ALA A 17 -19.35 -13.61 24.72
C ALA A 17 -20.18 -14.37 25.72
N LEU A 18 -20.97 -13.64 26.48
CA LEU A 18 -22.08 -14.18 27.26
C LEU A 18 -23.20 -14.51 26.27
N LEU A 19 -23.61 -15.78 26.22
CA LEU A 19 -24.70 -16.27 25.38
C LEU A 19 -26.03 -15.67 25.85
N VAL A 20 -26.58 -14.74 25.06
CA VAL A 20 -28.00 -14.48 25.01
C VAL A 20 -28.42 -14.63 23.54
N PHE A 21 -29.31 -15.56 23.31
CA PHE A 21 -29.89 -15.92 22.04
C PHE A 21 -30.57 -14.73 21.36
N SER A 22 -29.97 -14.23 20.29
CA SER A 22 -30.66 -13.54 19.21
C SER A 22 -29.74 -13.54 18.00
N GLY A 23 -30.12 -14.25 16.95
CA GLY A 23 -29.29 -14.47 15.78
C GLY A 23 -29.06 -13.18 15.00
N LEU A 24 -27.91 -12.57 15.23
CA LEU A 24 -27.30 -11.66 14.28
C LEU A 24 -25.95 -12.25 13.92
N LEU A 25 -25.90 -12.90 12.77
CA LEU A 25 -24.67 -13.36 12.16
C LEU A 25 -23.88 -12.10 11.78
N ALA A 26 -23.05 -11.61 12.69
CA ALA A 26 -22.06 -10.61 12.33
C ALA A 26 -21.07 -11.32 11.39
N ILE A 27 -21.27 -11.15 10.10
CA ILE A 27 -20.24 -11.41 9.11
C ILE A 27 -19.15 -10.35 9.41
N THR A 28 -18.17 -10.71 10.22
CA THR A 28 -16.91 -9.98 10.25
C THR A 28 -16.26 -10.23 8.90
N GLY A 29 -16.59 -9.40 7.91
CA GLY A 29 -15.83 -9.36 6.68
C GLY A 29 -14.36 -9.21 7.11
N LEU A 30 -13.50 -10.10 6.63
CA LEU A 30 -12.08 -9.83 6.59
C LEU A 30 -11.98 -8.47 5.91
N ALA A 31 -11.50 -7.46 6.63
CA ALA A 31 -11.19 -6.18 6.03
C ALA A 31 -10.16 -6.49 4.95
N ALA A 32 -10.61 -6.50 3.70
CA ALA A 32 -9.69 -6.48 2.58
C ALA A 32 -8.82 -5.23 2.79
N CYS A 33 -7.53 -5.33 2.51
CA CYS A 33 -6.69 -4.15 2.53
C CYS A 33 -7.24 -3.18 1.50
N ASP A 34 -7.77 -2.08 1.98
CA ASP A 34 -8.41 -1.09 1.13
C ASP A 34 -7.39 -0.10 0.55
N VAL A 35 -6.13 -0.11 1.03
CA VAL A 35 -5.07 0.77 0.53
C VAL A 35 -4.18 0.02 -0.44
N VAL A 36 -4.05 0.55 -1.65
CA VAL A 36 -3.24 -0.01 -2.73
C VAL A 36 -2.27 1.00 -3.29
N ILE A 37 -1.18 0.52 -3.91
CA ILE A 37 -0.27 1.33 -4.71
C ILE A 37 -1.01 1.70 -6.01
N ASN A 38 -1.26 2.99 -6.22
CA ASN A 38 -2.06 3.48 -7.34
C ASN A 38 -1.22 4.04 -8.48
N GLU A 39 -0.15 4.77 -8.17
CA GLU A 39 0.75 5.35 -9.15
C GLU A 39 2.17 5.39 -8.59
N PHE A 40 3.17 5.28 -9.44
CA PHE A 40 4.56 5.39 -9.01
C PHE A 40 5.49 5.83 -10.13
N GLU A 41 6.50 6.61 -9.75
CA GLU A 41 7.55 7.17 -10.58
C GLU A 41 8.87 6.47 -10.26
N LEU A 42 9.49 5.85 -11.27
CA LEU A 42 10.78 5.15 -11.13
C LEU A 42 11.93 5.87 -11.84
N SER A 43 11.64 6.78 -12.76
CA SER A 43 12.63 7.47 -13.59
C SER A 43 12.30 8.95 -13.72
N PRO A 44 12.30 9.67 -12.58
CA PRO A 44 11.86 11.05 -12.53
C PRO A 44 12.73 11.95 -13.42
N PRO A 45 12.16 13.08 -13.90
CA PRO A 45 12.93 14.09 -14.61
C PRO A 45 13.99 14.71 -13.69
N ASP A 46 15.00 15.35 -14.29
CA ASP A 46 16.10 16.02 -13.58
C ASP A 46 15.57 16.96 -12.47
N ASN A 47 16.22 16.89 -11.30
CA ASN A 47 15.86 17.61 -10.07
C ASN A 47 14.53 17.21 -9.45
N SER A 48 14.02 16.03 -9.77
CA SER A 48 12.88 15.40 -9.13
C SER A 48 13.30 14.09 -8.45
N THR A 49 12.41 13.51 -7.66
CA THR A 49 12.69 12.26 -6.93
C THR A 49 11.63 11.21 -7.28
N VAL A 50 11.97 9.94 -7.08
CA VAL A 50 11.00 8.85 -7.13
C VAL A 50 9.88 9.11 -6.13
N TRP A 51 8.67 8.67 -6.45
CA TRP A 51 7.54 8.80 -5.54
C TRP A 51 6.53 7.67 -5.78
N VAL A 52 5.72 7.42 -4.78
CA VAL A 52 4.65 6.42 -4.82
C VAL A 52 3.38 7.03 -4.28
N GLU A 53 2.29 6.85 -5.00
CA GLU A 53 0.96 7.22 -4.57
C GLU A 53 0.17 6.01 -4.12
N LEU A 54 -0.55 6.17 -3.02
CA LEU A 54 -1.51 5.23 -2.49
C LEU A 54 -2.93 5.72 -2.74
N TYR A 55 -3.84 4.78 -2.95
CA TYR A 55 -5.27 5.02 -3.06
C TYR A 55 -6.02 4.15 -2.04
N ASN A 56 -6.93 4.76 -1.29
CA ASN A 56 -7.82 4.04 -0.39
C ASN A 56 -9.11 3.64 -1.14
N THR A 57 -9.21 2.37 -1.49
CA THR A 57 -10.41 1.82 -2.17
C THR A 57 -11.60 1.64 -1.24
N GLY A 58 -11.38 1.75 0.08
CA GLY A 58 -12.37 1.54 1.13
C GLY A 58 -13.27 2.75 1.39
N ASP A 59 -14.19 2.56 2.33
CA ASP A 59 -15.17 3.56 2.75
C ASP A 59 -14.86 4.14 4.14
N THR A 60 -13.70 3.81 4.70
CA THR A 60 -13.19 4.33 5.97
C THR A 60 -11.77 4.87 5.82
N ALA A 61 -11.41 5.89 6.61
CA ALA A 61 -10.06 6.40 6.65
C ALA A 61 -9.10 5.35 7.24
N VAL A 62 -7.88 5.29 6.72
CA VAL A 62 -6.82 4.38 7.17
C VAL A 62 -5.66 5.19 7.72
N ASP A 63 -5.23 4.89 8.96
CA ASP A 63 -4.01 5.45 9.55
C ASP A 63 -2.79 4.71 8.96
N LEU A 64 -1.88 5.47 8.37
CA LEU A 64 -0.66 4.96 7.75
C LEU A 64 0.56 5.02 8.69
N ALA A 65 0.38 5.39 9.96
CA ALA A 65 1.48 5.46 10.91
C ALA A 65 2.19 4.10 11.05
N GLY A 66 3.49 4.09 10.80
CA GLY A 66 4.32 2.87 10.84
C GLY A 66 4.25 2.00 9.59
N TRP A 67 3.47 2.35 8.59
CA TRP A 67 3.52 1.69 7.29
C TRP A 67 4.78 2.08 6.53
N GLN A 68 5.16 1.27 5.54
CA GLN A 68 6.37 1.46 4.76
C GLN A 68 6.16 1.12 3.28
N ILE A 69 6.82 1.89 2.43
CA ILE A 69 6.98 1.56 1.01
C ILE A 69 8.43 1.22 0.76
N ASN A 70 8.68 0.13 0.03
CA ASN A 70 10.00 -0.22 -0.49
C ASN A 70 9.95 -0.27 -2.02
N ILE A 71 10.95 0.32 -2.66
CA ILE A 71 11.18 0.18 -4.10
C ILE A 71 12.37 -0.74 -4.26
N VAL A 72 12.13 -1.95 -4.79
CA VAL A 72 13.19 -2.94 -5.01
C VAL A 72 13.69 -2.82 -6.43
N ASP A 73 14.85 -2.23 -6.56
CA ASP A 73 15.59 -2.03 -7.79
C ASP A 73 17.05 -2.50 -7.60
N THR A 74 17.94 -2.15 -8.53
CA THR A 74 19.38 -2.32 -8.44
C THR A 74 20.06 -0.98 -8.76
N PRO A 75 20.46 -0.17 -7.78
CA PRO A 75 20.46 -0.41 -6.32
C PRO A 75 19.04 -0.41 -5.72
N TRP A 76 18.92 -0.97 -4.51
CA TRP A 76 17.69 -0.97 -3.73
C TRP A 76 17.42 0.41 -3.12
N GLU A 77 16.14 0.81 -3.11
CA GLU A 77 15.68 2.12 -2.64
C GLU A 77 14.62 1.96 -1.54
N GLY A 78 14.74 2.73 -0.48
CA GLY A 78 13.80 2.74 0.62
C GLY A 78 14.40 2.41 1.99
N PRO A 79 13.57 2.24 3.03
CA PRO A 79 12.12 2.39 3.01
C PRO A 79 11.65 3.85 3.04
N ILE A 80 10.52 4.14 2.40
CA ILE A 80 9.75 5.36 2.65
C ILE A 80 8.85 5.08 3.85
N SER A 81 9.09 5.76 4.97
CA SER A 81 8.26 5.63 6.18
C SER A 81 7.01 6.49 6.06
N LEU A 82 5.84 5.88 6.18
CA LEU A 82 4.56 6.56 6.01
C LEU A 82 4.08 7.16 7.34
N LYS A 83 3.27 8.19 7.22
CA LYS A 83 2.61 8.88 8.34
C LYS A 83 1.33 9.57 7.87
N GLY A 84 0.48 9.89 8.82
CA GLY A 84 -0.82 10.52 8.55
C GLY A 84 -1.87 9.48 8.19
N SER A 85 -2.96 9.93 7.59
CA SER A 85 -4.09 9.08 7.19
C SER A 85 -4.44 9.30 5.73
N ILE A 86 -5.08 8.29 5.16
CA ILE A 86 -5.66 8.37 3.82
C ILE A 86 -7.19 8.23 3.93
N GLU A 87 -7.90 9.27 3.49
CA GLU A 87 -9.36 9.35 3.55
C GLU A 87 -10.01 8.30 2.63
N PRO A 88 -11.29 7.96 2.84
CA PRO A 88 -12.04 7.09 1.94
C PRO A 88 -11.99 7.62 0.50
N LYS A 89 -11.66 6.75 -0.45
CA LYS A 89 -11.50 7.11 -1.88
C LYS A 89 -10.50 8.24 -2.12
N GLY A 90 -9.61 8.46 -1.15
CA GLY A 90 -8.56 9.48 -1.21
C GLY A 90 -7.26 8.96 -1.81
N PHE A 91 -6.43 9.90 -2.22
CA PHE A 91 -5.08 9.67 -2.74
C PHE A 91 -4.07 10.36 -1.82
N VAL A 92 -2.91 9.75 -1.64
CA VAL A 92 -1.77 10.37 -0.97
C VAL A 92 -0.47 9.88 -1.60
N ALA A 93 0.42 10.82 -1.92
CA ALA A 93 1.71 10.51 -2.51
C ALA A 93 2.84 10.73 -1.48
N PHE A 94 3.86 9.89 -1.56
CA PHE A 94 5.05 9.93 -0.72
C PHE A 94 6.28 9.97 -1.60
N ASP A 95 7.14 10.95 -1.35
CA ASP A 95 8.40 11.12 -2.06
C ASP A 95 9.50 10.27 -1.43
N GLY A 96 10.41 9.77 -2.27
CA GLY A 96 11.69 9.23 -1.85
C GLY A 96 12.66 10.34 -1.45
N GLU A 97 13.93 9.98 -1.29
CA GLU A 97 14.98 10.94 -0.96
C GLU A 97 15.67 11.46 -2.24
N ASP A 98 16.03 12.74 -2.25
CA ASP A 98 16.73 13.38 -3.39
C ASP A 98 18.07 12.72 -3.74
N SER A 99 18.65 11.99 -2.79
CA SER A 99 19.91 11.28 -2.98
C SER A 99 19.78 9.94 -3.69
N TRP A 100 18.56 9.45 -3.89
CA TRP A 100 18.35 8.14 -4.48
C TRP A 100 18.64 8.15 -5.97
N VAL A 101 19.35 7.12 -6.41
CA VAL A 101 19.69 6.90 -7.81
C VAL A 101 19.03 5.60 -8.25
N THR A 102 18.05 5.71 -9.11
CA THR A 102 17.34 4.56 -9.66
C THR A 102 17.89 4.15 -11.02
N THR A 103 17.66 2.88 -11.39
CA THR A 103 17.92 2.40 -12.74
C THR A 103 16.69 2.51 -13.64
N GLY A 104 15.59 3.07 -13.11
CA GLY A 104 14.30 3.10 -13.78
C GLY A 104 13.58 1.75 -13.80
N ASN A 105 14.11 0.75 -13.10
CA ASN A 105 13.48 -0.57 -12.98
C ASN A 105 13.07 -0.81 -11.55
N GLY A 106 11.94 -1.47 -11.29
CA GLY A 106 11.61 -1.78 -9.93
C GLY A 106 10.27 -2.45 -9.72
N THR A 107 10.14 -2.98 -8.50
CA THR A 107 8.89 -3.47 -7.92
C THR A 107 8.66 -2.67 -6.65
N VAL A 108 7.49 -2.06 -6.55
CA VAL A 108 7.08 -1.31 -5.36
C VAL A 108 6.30 -2.24 -4.44
N TYR A 109 6.64 -2.23 -3.16
CA TYR A 109 5.98 -3.00 -2.10
C TYR A 109 5.40 -2.04 -1.07
N LEU A 110 4.20 -2.35 -0.58
CA LEU A 110 3.54 -1.68 0.52
C LEU A 110 3.41 -2.64 1.70
N TYR A 111 3.88 -2.23 2.88
CA TYR A 111 3.78 -2.99 4.12
C TYR A 111 3.03 -2.19 5.18
N ASP A 112 2.20 -2.87 5.97
CA ASP A 112 1.56 -2.28 7.13
C ASP A 112 2.53 -2.12 8.33
N ALA A 113 2.05 -1.54 9.44
CA ALA A 113 2.83 -1.33 10.65
C ALA A 113 3.30 -2.64 11.33
N SER A 114 2.72 -3.79 10.99
CA SER A 114 3.16 -5.11 11.46
C SER A 114 4.23 -5.74 10.56
N GLY A 115 4.51 -5.14 9.41
CA GLY A 115 5.38 -5.67 8.37
C GLY A 115 4.68 -6.67 7.43
N THR A 116 3.35 -6.70 7.42
CA THR A 116 2.58 -7.53 6.49
C THR A 116 2.55 -6.85 5.12
N GLU A 117 2.85 -7.60 4.04
CA GLU A 117 2.70 -7.12 2.65
C GLU A 117 1.21 -6.90 2.35
N MET A 118 0.86 -5.67 2.07
CA MET A 118 -0.50 -5.22 1.78
C MET A 118 -0.75 -5.16 0.27
N ASP A 119 0.24 -4.68 -0.48
CA ASP A 119 0.20 -4.62 -1.93
C ASP A 119 1.62 -4.66 -2.51
N LYS A 120 1.69 -5.03 -3.79
CA LYS A 120 2.91 -4.90 -4.58
C LYS A 120 2.59 -4.71 -6.05
N THR A 121 3.51 -4.06 -6.77
CA THR A 121 3.42 -3.94 -8.22
C THR A 121 4.14 -5.11 -8.89
N PRO A 122 3.76 -5.48 -10.11
CA PRO A 122 4.68 -6.18 -10.99
C PRO A 122 5.94 -5.33 -11.23
N GLN A 123 7.05 -5.98 -11.55
CA GLN A 123 8.24 -5.24 -11.97
C GLN A 123 7.93 -4.42 -13.22
N GLN A 124 8.22 -3.14 -13.16
CA GLN A 124 8.10 -2.20 -14.28
C GLN A 124 9.47 -1.64 -14.64
N SER A 125 9.56 -1.03 -15.82
CA SER A 125 10.79 -0.45 -16.33
C SER A 125 10.47 0.86 -17.03
N ASP A 126 11.12 1.93 -16.59
CA ASP A 126 11.07 3.25 -17.19
C ASP A 126 12.47 3.83 -17.32
N ASN A 127 12.84 4.24 -18.50
CA ASN A 127 14.12 4.90 -18.80
C ASN A 127 13.88 6.27 -19.45
N SER A 128 12.70 6.83 -19.30
CA SER A 128 12.31 8.03 -20.03
C SER A 128 12.84 9.33 -19.42
N HIS A 129 13.14 9.36 -18.10
CA HIS A 129 13.47 10.57 -17.36
C HIS A 129 12.49 11.72 -17.65
N SER A 130 11.20 11.41 -17.51
CA SER A 130 10.11 12.30 -17.93
C SER A 130 8.99 12.31 -16.88
N ASP A 131 7.95 13.11 -17.13
CA ASP A 131 6.75 13.16 -16.28
C ASP A 131 5.78 11.99 -16.53
N PHE A 132 6.24 10.87 -17.11
CA PHE A 132 5.44 9.67 -17.31
C PHE A 132 5.68 8.66 -16.20
N THR A 133 4.61 8.05 -15.71
CA THR A 133 4.56 7.16 -14.56
C THR A 133 3.81 5.88 -14.88
N TYR A 134 3.84 4.93 -13.98
CA TYR A 134 2.96 3.76 -14.01
C TYR A 134 1.79 3.97 -13.06
N GLY A 135 0.57 4.16 -13.61
CA GLY A 135 -0.66 4.33 -12.86
C GLY A 135 -1.65 3.19 -13.05
N ARG A 136 -2.34 2.76 -11.99
CA ARG A 136 -3.46 1.81 -12.10
C ARG A 136 -4.61 2.44 -12.86
N LEU A 137 -5.14 1.69 -13.83
CA LEU A 137 -6.25 2.19 -14.64
C LEU A 137 -7.31 1.09 -14.83
N PRO A 138 -8.50 1.29 -14.25
CA PRO A 138 -8.92 2.39 -13.38
C PRO A 138 -8.23 2.38 -11.99
N ASP A 139 -8.33 3.51 -11.26
CA ASP A 139 -7.79 3.61 -9.90
C ASP A 139 -8.18 2.44 -9.02
N GLY A 140 -7.23 1.93 -8.26
CA GLY A 140 -7.43 0.84 -7.32
C GLY A 140 -7.72 -0.53 -7.95
N HIS A 141 -7.77 -0.63 -9.29
CA HIS A 141 -7.99 -1.92 -9.97
C HIS A 141 -6.83 -2.87 -9.69
N ARG A 142 -7.15 -4.07 -9.20
CA ARG A 142 -6.14 -5.03 -8.77
C ARG A 142 -6.45 -6.45 -9.28
N THR A 143 -5.64 -6.91 -10.21
CA THR A 143 -5.59 -8.30 -10.67
C THR A 143 -4.22 -8.93 -10.46
N ASP A 144 -3.30 -8.19 -9.83
CA ASP A 144 -1.91 -8.55 -9.56
C ASP A 144 -1.11 -8.85 -10.84
N THR A 145 -1.47 -8.17 -11.92
CA THR A 145 -0.82 -8.29 -13.24
C THR A 145 -0.32 -6.96 -13.76
N ARG A 146 0.59 -7.00 -14.74
CA ARG A 146 1.08 -5.80 -15.44
C ARG A 146 -0.03 -5.01 -16.12
N ALA A 147 -1.12 -5.67 -16.49
CA ALA A 147 -2.26 -5.04 -17.15
C ALA A 147 -3.04 -4.07 -16.24
N ASP A 148 -2.82 -4.13 -14.92
CA ASP A 148 -3.41 -3.17 -13.98
C ASP A 148 -2.83 -1.76 -14.16
N PHE A 149 -1.62 -1.63 -14.73
CA PHE A 149 -0.89 -0.38 -14.83
C PHE A 149 -0.73 0.07 -16.29
N ALA A 150 -1.01 1.34 -16.52
CA ALA A 150 -0.71 2.03 -17.78
C ALA A 150 0.50 2.95 -17.59
N PHE A 151 1.33 3.08 -18.61
CA PHE A 151 2.36 4.11 -18.68
C PHE A 151 1.71 5.40 -19.17
N MET A 152 1.68 6.44 -18.34
CA MET A 152 0.85 7.60 -18.55
C MET A 152 1.47 8.87 -17.96
N MET A 153 0.96 10.03 -18.32
CA MET A 153 1.35 11.29 -17.70
C MET A 153 1.02 11.26 -16.21
N ALA A 154 1.95 11.71 -15.39
CA ALA A 154 1.82 11.75 -13.94
C ALA A 154 0.55 12.48 -13.48
N SER A 155 -0.15 11.87 -12.52
CA SER A 155 -1.36 12.41 -11.91
C SER A 155 -1.27 12.54 -10.39
N LYS A 156 -0.07 12.70 -9.86
CA LYS A 156 0.25 12.73 -8.42
C LYS A 156 -0.77 13.50 -7.59
N GLY A 157 -1.36 12.85 -6.59
CA GLY A 157 -2.37 13.40 -5.67
C GLY A 157 -3.79 13.40 -6.20
N ARG A 158 -4.08 12.69 -7.30
CA ARG A 158 -5.41 12.64 -7.94
C ARG A 158 -5.60 11.36 -8.75
N SER A 159 -6.83 11.14 -9.22
CA SER A 159 -7.19 9.99 -10.06
C SER A 159 -6.34 9.89 -11.32
N ASN A 160 -5.93 8.66 -11.66
CA ASN A 160 -5.25 8.28 -12.91
C ASN A 160 -6.18 8.32 -14.13
N GLY A 161 -7.48 8.51 -13.92
CA GLY A 161 -8.45 8.66 -15.00
C GLY A 161 -8.22 9.97 -15.74
N TYR A 162 -8.44 9.94 -17.05
CA TYR A 162 -8.49 11.18 -17.82
C TYR A 162 -9.51 12.11 -17.17
N GLY A 163 -9.05 13.26 -16.69
CA GLY A 163 -9.94 14.27 -16.14
C GLY A 163 -11.05 14.58 -17.16
N ASN A 164 -12.28 14.41 -16.71
CA ASN A 164 -13.45 14.89 -17.42
C ASN A 164 -13.46 16.40 -17.40
#